data_3a7358fc1c3dadd2691bfa2475c4bf19
#
_entry.id   3a7358fc1c3dadd2691bfa2475c4bf19
#
_cell.length_a   1.000
_cell.length_b   1.000
_cell.length_c   1.000
_cell.angle_alpha   90.00
_cell.angle_beta   90.00
_cell.angle_gamma   90.00
#
_symmetry.space_group_name_H-M   'P 1'
#
loop_
_entity.id
_entity.type
_entity.pdbx_description
1 polymer ?
#
loop_
_entity_poly.entity_id
_entity_poly.type
_entity_poly.pdbx_seq_one_letter_code
_entity_poly.pdbx_strand_id
1 'polypeptide(L)'
;FPANYSPAKKYAAIIVGHPFGGVKEQTSGLHARKLAEIGYVTLAFDASYYGESGGYPRRMESPEVRVDDFSAAVDFLTNHPAVEADKIGVIGICGGGCYSVSATQIDHRINQYV
;
A
#
# COMPACT_ATOMS: atom_id res chain seq x y z
N PHE A 1 0.39 4.31 -11.85
CA PHE A 1 1.41 3.75 -12.77
C PHE A 1 2.46 4.80 -13.10
N PRO A 2 3.69 4.39 -13.48
CA PRO A 2 4.71 5.33 -13.94
C PRO A 2 4.24 6.16 -15.14
N ALA A 3 4.76 7.38 -15.26
CA ALA A 3 4.40 8.28 -16.37
C ALA A 3 4.74 7.68 -17.74
N ASN A 4 5.82 6.89 -17.81
CA ASN A 4 6.26 6.21 -19.03
C ASN A 4 5.88 4.72 -19.01
N TYR A 5 4.73 4.39 -18.44
CA TYR A 5 4.25 3.02 -18.34
C TYR A 5 4.21 2.31 -19.69
N SER A 6 4.71 1.08 -19.72
CA SER A 6 4.65 0.20 -20.89
C SER A 6 4.06 -1.16 -20.47
N PRO A 7 3.02 -1.66 -21.17
CA PRO A 7 2.44 -2.96 -20.86
C PRO A 7 3.40 -4.13 -21.05
N ALA A 8 4.50 -3.93 -21.78
CA ALA A 8 5.51 -4.96 -22.02
C ALA A 8 6.52 -5.09 -20.87
N LYS A 9 6.52 -4.16 -19.90
CA LYS A 9 7.46 -4.15 -18.78
C LYS A 9 6.76 -4.51 -17.48
N LYS A 10 7.54 -5.06 -16.53
CA LYS A 10 7.16 -5.21 -15.14
C LYS A 10 7.93 -4.21 -14.29
N TYR A 11 7.29 -3.73 -13.23
CA TYR A 11 7.82 -2.67 -12.38
C TYR A 11 7.86 -3.13 -10.93
N ALA A 12 8.80 -2.59 -10.16
CA ALA A 12 8.74 -2.66 -8.72
C ALA A 12 7.50 -1.90 -8.23
N ALA A 13 6.88 -2.39 -7.18
CA ALA A 13 5.66 -1.81 -6.63
C ALA A 13 5.85 -1.33 -5.21
N ILE A 14 5.17 -0.26 -4.84
CA ILE A 14 5.19 0.30 -3.50
C ILE A 14 3.76 0.51 -3.02
N ILE A 15 3.46 -0.05 -1.84
CA ILE A 15 2.21 0.17 -1.13
C ILE A 15 2.42 1.34 -0.16
N VAL A 16 1.51 2.30 -0.16
CA VAL A 16 1.59 3.46 0.73
C VAL A 16 0.42 3.44 1.71
N GLY A 17 0.71 3.24 2.98
CA GLY A 17 -0.29 3.22 4.05
C GLY A 17 -0.50 4.59 4.68
N HIS A 18 -1.77 4.97 4.89
CA HIS A 18 -2.12 6.27 5.47
C HIS A 18 -1.97 6.30 7.00
N PRO A 19 -1.84 7.50 7.61
CA PRO A 19 -1.78 7.63 9.07
C PRO A 19 -3.14 7.39 9.74
N PHE A 20 -3.16 7.40 11.07
CA PHE A 20 -4.41 7.33 11.84
C PHE A 20 -5.36 8.45 11.41
N GLY A 21 -6.62 8.07 11.18
CA GLY A 21 -7.65 9.02 10.78
C GLY A 21 -7.49 9.58 9.35
N GLY A 22 -6.48 9.11 8.61
CA GLY A 22 -6.26 9.53 7.23
C GLY A 22 -7.07 8.72 6.21
N VAL A 23 -7.02 9.15 4.97
CA VAL A 23 -7.59 8.45 3.81
C VAL A 23 -6.62 8.50 2.64
N LYS A 24 -6.86 7.66 1.62
CA LYS A 24 -5.92 7.51 0.50
C LYS A 24 -5.65 8.78 -0.30
N GLU A 25 -6.61 9.72 -0.34
CA GLU A 25 -6.49 10.97 -1.09
C GLU A 25 -5.58 12.00 -0.43
N GLN A 26 -5.23 11.80 0.83
CA GLN A 26 -4.38 12.71 1.61
C GLN A 26 -2.90 12.42 1.40
N THR A 27 -2.14 12.27 2.50
CA THR A 27 -0.68 12.09 2.46
C THR A 27 -0.24 10.86 1.66
N SER A 28 -0.94 9.74 1.80
CA SER A 28 -0.57 8.51 1.08
C SER A 28 -0.76 8.66 -0.42
N GLY A 29 -1.83 9.31 -0.85
CA GLY A 29 -2.06 9.59 -2.27
C GLY A 29 -0.99 10.50 -2.87
N LEU A 30 -0.55 11.50 -2.12
CA LEU A 30 0.54 12.37 -2.54
C LEU A 30 1.85 11.59 -2.73
N HIS A 31 2.22 10.77 -1.76
CA HIS A 31 3.44 9.95 -1.84
C HIS A 31 3.35 8.95 -2.99
N ALA A 32 2.20 8.29 -3.15
CA ALA A 32 1.98 7.34 -4.23
C ALA A 32 2.17 7.99 -5.60
N ARG A 33 1.62 9.19 -5.78
CA ARG A 33 1.75 9.95 -7.02
C ARG A 33 3.21 10.30 -7.31
N LYS A 34 3.93 10.80 -6.32
CA LYS A 34 5.35 11.17 -6.48
C LYS A 34 6.22 9.97 -6.81
N LEU A 35 5.98 8.84 -6.19
CA LEU A 35 6.71 7.61 -6.46
C LEU A 35 6.40 7.07 -7.87
N ALA A 36 5.16 7.18 -8.32
CA ALA A 36 4.81 6.80 -9.69
C ALA A 36 5.55 7.66 -10.72
N GLU A 37 5.72 8.95 -10.44
CA GLU A 37 6.47 9.86 -11.33
C GLU A 37 7.93 9.42 -11.53
N ILE A 38 8.53 8.75 -10.56
CA ILE A 38 9.92 8.28 -10.65
C ILE A 38 10.04 6.81 -11.05
N GLY A 39 8.96 6.15 -11.44
CA GLY A 39 9.03 4.85 -12.13
C GLY A 39 8.49 3.64 -11.38
N TYR A 40 7.76 3.81 -10.27
CA TYR A 40 7.16 2.70 -9.54
C TYR A 40 5.68 2.54 -9.89
N VAL A 41 5.18 1.32 -9.82
CA VAL A 41 3.75 1.08 -9.67
C VAL A 41 3.42 1.30 -8.21
N THR A 42 2.46 2.15 -7.91
CA THR A 42 2.10 2.49 -6.53
C THR A 42 0.64 2.18 -6.24
N LEU A 43 0.37 1.79 -5.00
CA LEU A 43 -0.98 1.52 -4.53
C LEU A 43 -1.20 2.28 -3.22
N ALA A 44 -2.16 3.20 -3.23
CA ALA A 44 -2.71 3.82 -2.03
C ALA A 44 -4.15 3.36 -1.87
N PHE A 45 -4.56 3.06 -0.65
CA PHE A 45 -5.89 2.55 -0.36
C PHE A 45 -6.42 3.12 0.94
N ASP A 46 -7.73 3.13 1.08
CA ASP A 46 -8.36 3.39 2.37
C ASP A 46 -8.37 2.09 3.17
N ALA A 47 -7.85 2.13 4.40
CA ALA A 47 -7.93 0.99 5.29
C ALA A 47 -9.38 0.62 5.56
N SER A 48 -9.63 -0.63 5.93
CA SER A 48 -10.96 -1.07 6.37
C SER A 48 -11.49 -0.11 7.42
N TYR A 49 -12.77 0.21 7.37
CA TYR A 49 -13.49 1.18 8.21
C TYR A 49 -13.19 2.66 7.89
N TYR A 50 -12.35 2.96 6.92
CA TYR A 50 -11.98 4.34 6.55
C TYR A 50 -12.37 4.67 5.12
N GLY A 51 -12.61 5.95 4.87
CA GLY A 51 -12.84 6.50 3.53
C GLY A 51 -13.91 5.75 2.75
N GLU A 52 -13.56 5.33 1.54
CA GLU A 52 -14.45 4.56 0.66
C GLU A 52 -14.45 3.06 0.96
N SER A 53 -13.55 2.56 1.80
CA SER A 53 -13.54 1.16 2.21
C SER A 53 -14.69 0.87 3.17
N GLY A 54 -15.15 -0.39 3.18
CA GLY A 54 -16.28 -0.83 3.98
C GLY A 54 -15.95 -1.06 5.45
N GLY A 55 -16.97 -1.43 6.21
CA GLY A 55 -16.88 -1.82 7.60
C GLY A 55 -17.52 -0.85 8.56
N TYR A 56 -18.09 -1.38 9.63
CA TYR A 56 -18.71 -0.62 10.72
C TYR A 56 -18.25 -1.19 12.07
N PRO A 57 -18.07 -0.35 13.09
CA PRO A 57 -18.26 1.11 13.09
C PRO A 57 -17.19 1.82 12.25
N ARG A 58 -17.53 3.01 11.74
CA ARG A 58 -16.60 3.79 10.92
C ARG A 58 -15.41 4.26 11.75
N ARG A 59 -14.25 4.36 11.10
CA ARG A 59 -12.98 4.79 11.70
C ARG A 59 -12.50 3.92 12.87
N MET A 60 -12.86 2.65 12.87
CA MET A 60 -12.33 1.71 13.84
C MET A 60 -10.85 1.43 13.57
N GLU A 61 -10.02 1.60 14.58
CA GLU A 61 -8.60 1.22 14.51
C GLU A 61 -8.42 -0.16 15.11
N SER A 62 -8.05 -1.12 14.26
CA SER A 62 -7.71 -2.48 14.68
C SER A 62 -6.35 -2.84 14.08
N PRO A 63 -5.32 -3.07 14.89
CA PRO A 63 -4.01 -3.45 14.38
C PRO A 63 -4.05 -4.69 13.48
N GLU A 64 -4.81 -5.69 13.87
CA GLU A 64 -4.92 -6.92 13.09
C GLU A 64 -5.52 -6.66 11.71
N VAL A 65 -6.62 -5.91 11.67
CA VAL A 65 -7.29 -5.55 10.41
C VAL A 65 -6.39 -4.70 9.52
N ARG A 66 -5.66 -3.74 10.12
CA ARG A 66 -4.72 -2.90 9.35
C ARG A 66 -3.59 -3.71 8.75
N VAL A 67 -3.06 -4.69 9.48
CA VAL A 67 -2.03 -5.61 8.97
C VAL A 67 -2.58 -6.47 7.84
N ASP A 68 -3.80 -6.99 8.00
CA ASP A 68 -4.47 -7.78 6.96
C ASP A 68 -4.72 -6.94 5.70
N ASP A 69 -5.04 -5.67 5.85
CA ASP A 69 -5.21 -4.76 4.72
C ASP A 69 -3.93 -4.63 3.90
N PHE A 70 -2.77 -4.57 4.54
CA PHE A 70 -1.48 -4.57 3.81
C PHE A 70 -1.26 -5.89 3.06
N SER A 71 -1.55 -7.03 3.67
CA SER A 71 -1.45 -8.32 3.00
C SER A 71 -2.41 -8.44 1.82
N ALA A 72 -3.63 -7.90 1.94
CA ALA A 72 -4.58 -7.85 0.83
C ALA A 72 -4.06 -6.99 -0.31
N ALA A 73 -3.40 -5.87 -0.01
CA ALA A 73 -2.76 -5.02 -1.01
C ALA A 73 -1.61 -5.77 -1.72
N VAL A 74 -0.83 -6.56 -0.99
CA VAL A 74 0.21 -7.42 -1.57
C VAL A 74 -0.40 -8.47 -2.49
N ASP A 75 -1.51 -9.10 -2.11
CA ASP A 75 -2.23 -10.04 -2.96
C ASP A 75 -2.64 -9.39 -4.29
N PHE A 76 -3.20 -8.21 -4.24
CA PHE A 76 -3.59 -7.46 -5.43
C PHE A 76 -2.38 -7.19 -6.34
N LEU A 77 -1.28 -6.70 -5.78
CA LEU A 77 -0.09 -6.37 -6.57
C LEU A 77 0.61 -7.62 -7.12
N THR A 78 0.69 -8.68 -6.35
CA THR A 78 1.34 -9.94 -6.77
C THR A 78 0.67 -10.52 -8.01
N ASN A 79 -0.63 -10.35 -8.12
CA ASN A 79 -1.42 -10.85 -9.24
C ASN A 79 -1.56 -9.84 -10.39
N HIS A 80 -1.02 -8.64 -10.25
CA HIS A 80 -1.10 -7.62 -11.28
C HIS A 80 -0.01 -7.83 -12.34
N PRO A 81 -0.37 -7.84 -13.65
CA PRO A 81 0.61 -8.14 -14.70
C PRO A 81 1.73 -7.10 -14.85
N ALA A 82 1.54 -5.88 -14.34
CA ALA A 82 2.55 -4.82 -14.41
C ALA A 82 3.58 -4.88 -13.27
N VAL A 83 3.43 -5.79 -12.30
CA VAL A 83 4.24 -5.82 -11.09
C VAL A 83 5.20 -7.01 -11.11
N GLU A 84 6.48 -6.76 -10.79
CA GLU A 84 7.41 -7.82 -10.44
C GLU A 84 7.11 -8.29 -9.01
N ALA A 85 6.58 -9.50 -8.87
CA ALA A 85 6.09 -10.03 -7.59
C ALA A 85 7.17 -10.15 -6.51
N ASP A 86 8.44 -10.20 -6.88
CA ASP A 86 9.58 -10.25 -5.96
C ASP A 86 10.15 -8.87 -5.61
N LYS A 87 9.51 -7.78 -6.08
CA LYS A 87 9.93 -6.39 -5.83
C LYS A 87 8.76 -5.55 -5.33
N ILE A 88 8.27 -5.89 -4.15
CA ILE A 88 7.17 -5.18 -3.48
C ILE A 88 7.67 -4.58 -2.19
N GLY A 89 7.59 -3.27 -2.09
CA GLY A 89 7.92 -2.53 -0.88
C GLY A 89 6.71 -1.85 -0.27
N VAL A 90 6.85 -1.35 0.93
CA VAL A 90 5.81 -0.63 1.65
C VAL A 90 6.38 0.63 2.30
N ILE A 91 5.62 1.71 2.21
CA ILE A 91 5.85 2.94 2.96
C ILE A 91 4.66 3.14 3.87
N GLY A 92 4.92 3.28 5.16
CA GLY A 92 3.89 3.56 6.15
C GLY A 92 4.11 4.93 6.77
N ILE A 93 3.03 5.69 6.93
CA ILE A 93 3.06 7.05 7.46
C ILE A 93 2.40 7.03 8.83
N CYS A 94 3.14 7.43 9.87
CA CYS A 94 2.67 7.48 11.26
C CYS A 94 2.11 6.10 11.71
N GLY A 95 0.84 5.99 12.02
CA GLY A 95 0.19 4.71 12.35
C GLY A 95 0.33 3.65 11.27
N GLY A 96 0.27 4.08 10.00
CA GLY A 96 0.56 3.20 8.86
C GLY A 96 1.99 2.64 8.90
N GLY A 97 2.94 3.41 9.44
CA GLY A 97 4.32 2.96 9.62
C GLY A 97 4.41 1.77 10.58
N CYS A 98 3.75 1.83 11.72
CA CYS A 98 3.72 0.73 12.67
C CYS A 98 3.12 -0.53 12.06
N TYR A 99 2.00 -0.40 11.38
CA TYR A 99 1.32 -1.54 10.78
C TYR A 99 2.07 -2.12 9.59
N SER A 100 2.77 -1.28 8.82
CA SER A 100 3.59 -1.75 7.70
C SER A 100 4.76 -2.61 8.18
N VAL A 101 5.39 -2.24 9.28
CA VAL A 101 6.46 -3.06 9.88
C VAL A 101 5.90 -4.40 10.35
N SER A 102 4.76 -4.40 11.03
CA SER A 102 4.11 -5.63 11.49
C SER A 102 3.72 -6.52 10.30
N ALA A 103 3.18 -5.94 9.24
CA ALA A 103 2.84 -6.69 8.03
C ALA A 103 4.07 -7.31 7.37
N THR A 104 5.20 -6.60 7.35
CA THR A 104 6.46 -7.10 6.79
C THR A 104 6.99 -8.32 7.57
N GLN A 105 6.78 -8.36 8.88
CA GLN A 105 7.18 -9.49 9.71
C GLN A 105 6.35 -10.75 9.43
N ILE A 106 5.11 -10.59 9.00
CA ILE A 106 4.18 -11.69 8.76
C ILE A 106 4.16 -12.09 7.28
N ASP A 107 4.16 -11.12 6.39
CA ASP A 107 4.08 -11.34 4.95
C ASP A 107 5.44 -11.10 4.29
N HIS A 108 6.15 -12.16 4.01
CA HIS A 108 7.51 -12.12 3.47
C HIS A 108 7.58 -11.77 1.97
N ARG A 109 6.46 -11.56 1.32
CA ARG A 109 6.41 -11.02 -0.04
C ARG A 109 6.76 -9.51 -0.06
N ILE A 110 6.65 -8.85 1.09
CA ILE A 110 7.13 -7.47 1.27
C ILE A 110 8.63 -7.55 1.57
N ASN A 111 9.46 -7.05 0.69
CA ASN A 111 10.91 -7.15 0.84
C ASN A 111 11.62 -5.84 1.15
N GLN A 112 10.89 -4.72 1.24
CA GLN A 112 11.40 -3.44 1.69
C GLN A 112 10.31 -2.69 2.46
N TYR A 113 10.70 -1.94 3.49
CA TYR A 113 9.77 -1.05 4.20
C TYR A 113 10.47 0.24 4.66
N VAL A 114 9.68 1.29 4.70
CA VAL A 114 10.10 2.60 5.23
C VAL A 114 8.98 3.20 6.08
#